data_60dd1f55b62e8578e4c12079d510df70
#
_entry.id   60dd1f55b62e8578e4c12079d510df70
#
_cell.length_a   1.000
_cell.length_b   1.000
_cell.length_c   1.000
_cell.angle_alpha   90.00
_cell.angle_beta   90.00
_cell.angle_gamma   90.00
#
_symmetry.space_group_name_H-M   'P 1'
#
loop_
_entity.id
_entity.type
_entity.pdbx_description
1 polymer ?
#
loop_
_entity_poly.entity_id
_entity_poly.type
_entity_poly.pdbx_seq_one_letter_code
_entity_poly.pdbx_strand_id
1 'polypeptide(L)'
;MKQIITYLRVHILLPLLIIGATPVVLQAQDLSGSKWRSTFDHTGAKGYISYHFTSEEAGYYEYSVKSIFKDYKGRGDFTYSTDDGRRYIISDVDHPDDPDYKTHAQISGQLLTLSMPPRVKQMVEGSPGFVRKILDEYLRDMLSLQRQVTP
;
A
#
# COMPACT_ATOMS: atom_id res chain seq x y z
N MET A 1 3.96 -40.69 43.72
CA MET A 1 3.37 -40.46 42.35
C MET A 1 2.88 -39.03 42.11
N LYS A 2 2.12 -38.41 43.01
CA LYS A 2 1.64 -37.02 42.80
C LYS A 2 2.75 -35.98 42.67
N GLN A 3 3.85 -36.09 43.41
CA GLN A 3 4.98 -35.14 43.35
C GLN A 3 5.77 -35.21 42.03
N ILE A 4 5.92 -36.38 41.43
CA ILE A 4 6.64 -36.59 40.18
C ILE A 4 5.85 -35.97 39.01
N ILE A 5 4.53 -36.06 39.02
CA ILE A 5 3.65 -35.46 38.00
C ILE A 5 3.68 -33.93 38.06
N THR A 6 3.75 -33.38 39.28
CA THR A 6 3.87 -31.93 39.49
C THR A 6 5.23 -31.40 39.02
N TYR A 7 6.31 -32.15 39.27
CA TYR A 7 7.64 -31.77 38.83
C TYR A 7 7.80 -31.82 37.30
N LEU A 8 7.19 -32.83 36.66
CA LEU A 8 7.18 -32.93 35.20
C LEU A 8 6.39 -31.79 34.53
N ARG A 9 5.25 -31.37 35.12
CA ARG A 9 4.45 -30.25 34.60
C ARG A 9 5.15 -28.92 34.69
N VAL A 10 5.87 -28.63 35.77
CA VAL A 10 6.52 -27.32 35.98
C VAL A 10 7.81 -27.21 35.17
N HIS A 11 8.56 -28.30 34.93
CA HIS A 11 9.87 -28.23 34.30
C HIS A 11 9.84 -28.48 32.78
N ILE A 12 8.78 -29.10 32.25
CA ILE A 12 8.65 -29.35 30.80
C ILE A 12 7.70 -28.36 30.13
N LEU A 13 6.63 -27.93 30.80
CA LEU A 13 5.68 -26.98 30.23
C LEU A 13 6.17 -25.52 30.28
N LEU A 14 6.96 -25.12 31.30
CA LEU A 14 7.47 -23.78 31.40
C LEU A 14 8.43 -23.37 30.26
N PRO A 15 9.43 -24.22 29.89
CA PRO A 15 10.29 -23.89 28.74
C PRO A 15 9.56 -23.93 27.38
N LEU A 16 8.49 -24.74 27.24
CA LEU A 16 7.70 -24.74 25.99
C LEU A 16 6.89 -23.47 25.81
N LEU A 17 6.44 -22.82 26.88
CA LEU A 17 5.72 -21.54 26.83
C LEU A 17 6.64 -20.36 26.49
N ILE A 18 7.93 -20.45 26.79
CA ILE A 18 8.93 -19.41 26.51
C ILE A 18 9.39 -19.46 25.04
N ILE A 19 9.35 -20.65 24.39
CA ILE A 19 9.72 -20.81 22.98
C ILE A 19 8.64 -20.26 22.02
N GLY A 20 7.39 -20.13 22.49
CA GLY A 20 6.28 -19.58 21.69
C GLY A 20 6.19 -18.05 21.60
N ALA A 21 6.96 -17.35 22.44
CA ALA A 21 6.97 -15.87 22.48
C ALA A 21 8.28 -15.30 21.93
N THR A 22 8.73 -15.77 20.75
CA THR A 22 9.67 -14.96 19.99
C THR A 22 8.91 -13.70 19.62
N PRO A 23 9.38 -12.49 20.05
CA PRO A 23 8.83 -11.26 19.51
C PRO A 23 9.05 -11.36 18.00
N VAL A 24 7.98 -11.42 17.23
CA VAL A 24 8.06 -11.19 15.79
C VAL A 24 8.54 -9.75 15.70
N VAL A 25 9.85 -9.58 15.59
CA VAL A 25 10.45 -8.29 15.21
C VAL A 25 9.95 -8.07 13.79
N LEU A 26 8.86 -7.33 13.71
CA LEU A 26 8.31 -6.89 12.45
C LEU A 26 9.31 -5.88 11.91
N GLN A 27 10.29 -6.38 11.15
CA GLN A 27 11.23 -5.54 10.43
C GLN A 27 10.43 -4.60 9.55
N ALA A 28 10.76 -3.31 9.66
CA ALA A 28 10.32 -2.31 8.70
C ALA A 28 10.61 -2.83 7.29
N GLN A 29 9.60 -2.88 6.45
CA GLN A 29 9.78 -3.39 5.10
C GLN A 29 10.45 -2.29 4.28
N ASP A 30 11.71 -2.50 3.89
CA ASP A 30 12.39 -1.61 2.94
C ASP A 30 11.65 -1.67 1.60
N LEU A 31 11.20 -0.51 1.13
CA LEU A 31 10.54 -0.36 -0.16
C LEU A 31 11.51 -0.11 -1.30
N SER A 32 12.75 0.29 -1.00
CA SER A 32 13.74 0.61 -2.03
C SER A 32 13.90 -0.54 -3.04
N GLY A 33 13.93 -0.20 -4.32
CA GLY A 33 13.99 -1.16 -5.41
C GLY A 33 12.68 -1.93 -5.67
N SER A 34 11.61 -1.68 -4.92
CA SER A 34 10.34 -2.38 -5.12
C SER A 34 9.44 -1.70 -6.15
N LYS A 35 8.63 -2.52 -6.80
CA LYS A 35 7.61 -2.08 -7.76
C LYS A 35 6.26 -2.66 -7.37
N TRP A 36 5.24 -1.81 -7.40
CA TRP A 36 3.86 -2.15 -7.05
C TRP A 36 2.93 -1.73 -8.17
N ARG A 37 1.99 -2.59 -8.55
CA ARG A 37 1.07 -2.30 -9.67
C ARG A 37 -0.35 -2.71 -9.33
N SER A 38 -1.28 -1.88 -9.74
CA SER A 38 -2.69 -2.23 -9.89
C SER A 38 -3.07 -2.18 -11.37
N THR A 39 -3.94 -3.08 -11.78
CA THR A 39 -4.57 -3.09 -13.10
C THR A 39 -6.06 -3.09 -12.93
N PHE A 40 -6.77 -2.42 -13.82
CA PHE A 40 -8.22 -2.40 -13.84
C PHE A 40 -8.75 -2.58 -15.26
N ASP A 41 -9.90 -3.24 -15.38
CA ASP A 41 -10.62 -3.43 -16.63
C ASP A 41 -12.11 -3.34 -16.34
N HIS A 42 -12.69 -2.17 -16.56
CA HIS A 42 -14.09 -1.87 -16.35
C HIS A 42 -14.76 -1.41 -17.64
N THR A 43 -16.08 -1.44 -17.67
CA THR A 43 -16.83 -0.97 -18.83
C THR A 43 -16.44 0.47 -19.19
N GLY A 44 -15.78 0.63 -20.34
CA GLY A 44 -15.42 1.94 -20.89
C GLY A 44 -14.00 2.40 -20.62
N ALA A 45 -13.24 1.75 -19.73
CA ALA A 45 -11.81 2.04 -19.57
C ALA A 45 -11.04 0.87 -18.94
N LYS A 46 -9.79 0.72 -19.36
CA LYS A 46 -8.83 -0.22 -18.80
C LYS A 46 -7.45 0.40 -18.68
N GLY A 47 -6.67 -0.09 -17.74
CA GLY A 47 -5.33 0.44 -17.57
C GLY A 47 -4.59 -0.08 -16.35
N TYR A 48 -3.58 0.67 -15.97
CA TYR A 48 -2.79 0.38 -14.79
C TYR A 48 -2.26 1.67 -14.14
N ILE A 49 -1.89 1.53 -12.88
CA ILE A 49 -0.99 2.44 -12.17
C ILE A 49 0.12 1.62 -11.53
N SER A 50 1.35 2.11 -11.60
CA SER A 50 2.53 1.49 -10.96
C SER A 50 3.26 2.51 -10.13
N TYR A 51 3.67 2.10 -8.92
CA TYR A 51 4.58 2.85 -8.06
C TYR A 51 5.93 2.14 -8.04
N HIS A 52 7.00 2.89 -8.26
CA HIS A 52 8.38 2.44 -8.27
C HIS A 52 9.13 3.18 -7.16
N PHE A 53 9.51 2.49 -6.13
CA PHE A 53 10.32 3.03 -5.03
C PHE A 53 11.78 2.85 -5.40
N THR A 54 12.46 3.92 -5.75
CA THR A 54 13.82 3.88 -6.34
C THR A 54 14.94 4.01 -5.32
N SER A 55 14.64 4.58 -4.16
CA SER A 55 15.56 4.75 -3.03
C SER A 55 14.78 4.67 -1.72
N GLU A 56 15.43 4.93 -0.58
CA GLU A 56 14.80 4.95 0.75
C GLU A 56 13.79 6.10 0.95
N GLU A 57 13.82 7.13 0.13
CA GLU A 57 13.01 8.35 0.31
C GLU A 57 12.29 8.81 -0.96
N ALA A 58 12.58 8.21 -2.12
CA ALA A 58 12.06 8.70 -3.39
C ALA A 58 11.61 7.59 -4.34
N GLY A 59 10.72 7.95 -5.24
CA GLY A 59 10.22 7.09 -6.28
C GLY A 59 9.46 7.86 -7.35
N TYR A 60 8.84 7.12 -8.24
CA TYR A 60 7.92 7.67 -9.23
C TYR A 60 6.72 6.75 -9.43
N TYR A 61 5.62 7.33 -9.82
CA TYR A 61 4.48 6.57 -10.33
C TYR A 61 4.31 6.79 -11.82
N GLU A 62 3.77 5.80 -12.49
CA GLU A 62 3.35 5.86 -13.89
C GLU A 62 1.96 5.27 -14.02
N TYR A 63 1.18 5.81 -14.94
CA TYR A 63 -0.13 5.27 -15.26
C TYR A 63 -0.40 5.28 -16.76
N SER A 64 -1.25 4.36 -17.18
CA SER A 64 -1.79 4.32 -18.53
C SER A 64 -3.25 3.90 -18.45
N VAL A 65 -4.13 4.71 -18.95
CA VAL A 65 -5.58 4.47 -19.00
C VAL A 65 -6.03 4.60 -20.44
N LYS A 66 -6.61 3.55 -20.98
CA LYS A 66 -7.28 3.54 -22.28
C LYS A 66 -8.78 3.61 -22.06
N SER A 67 -9.43 4.63 -22.57
CA SER A 67 -10.87 4.77 -22.50
C SER A 67 -11.50 4.84 -23.89
N ILE A 68 -12.82 4.67 -23.96
CA ILE A 68 -13.55 4.83 -25.23
C ILE A 68 -13.49 6.25 -25.80
N PHE A 69 -13.08 7.24 -25.00
CA PHE A 69 -13.02 8.64 -25.41
C PHE A 69 -11.59 9.11 -25.68
N LYS A 70 -10.64 8.72 -24.83
CA LYS A 70 -9.25 9.20 -24.90
C LYS A 70 -8.32 8.32 -24.10
N ASP A 71 -7.10 8.20 -24.60
CA ASP A 71 -5.99 7.57 -23.87
C ASP A 71 -5.28 8.60 -23.00
N TYR A 72 -5.01 8.21 -21.75
CA TYR A 72 -4.27 8.99 -20.77
C TYR A 72 -3.02 8.23 -20.35
N LYS A 73 -1.90 8.93 -20.34
CA LYS A 73 -0.64 8.41 -19.82
C LYS A 73 0.05 9.52 -19.05
N GLY A 74 0.71 9.16 -17.98
CA GLY A 74 1.48 10.12 -17.20
C GLY A 74 2.47 9.44 -16.28
N ARG A 75 3.35 10.28 -15.75
CA ARG A 75 4.33 9.94 -14.73
C ARG A 75 4.46 11.13 -13.80
N GLY A 76 4.62 10.86 -12.52
CA GLY A 76 4.96 11.86 -11.51
C GLY A 76 6.01 11.30 -10.56
N ASP A 77 6.87 12.17 -10.06
CA ASP A 77 7.86 11.81 -9.05
C ASP A 77 7.30 12.09 -7.66
N PHE A 78 7.71 11.31 -6.66
CA PHE A 78 7.30 11.47 -5.28
C PHE A 78 8.46 11.25 -4.31
N THR A 79 8.33 11.84 -3.12
CA THR A 79 9.10 11.46 -1.95
C THR A 79 8.21 10.68 -0.98
N TYR A 80 8.81 9.87 -0.11
CA TYR A 80 8.08 9.16 0.92
C TYR A 80 8.87 9.04 2.21
N SER A 81 8.14 8.90 3.31
CA SER A 81 8.70 8.70 4.64
C SER A 81 7.86 7.70 5.43
N THR A 82 8.45 7.12 6.46
CA THR A 82 7.77 6.20 7.37
C THR A 82 8.33 6.35 8.78
N ASP A 83 7.45 6.20 9.79
CA ASP A 83 7.84 6.17 11.19
C ASP A 83 7.92 4.72 11.74
N ASP A 84 7.20 3.79 11.13
CA ASP A 84 7.04 2.42 11.63
C ASP A 84 7.36 1.32 10.60
N GLY A 85 7.79 1.69 9.39
CA GLY A 85 8.11 0.77 8.29
C GLY A 85 6.92 0.01 7.71
N ARG A 86 5.70 0.42 8.03
CA ARG A 86 4.45 -0.17 7.52
C ARG A 86 3.51 0.86 6.94
N ARG A 87 3.46 2.03 7.58
CA ARG A 87 2.67 3.17 7.13
C ARG A 87 3.61 4.20 6.58
N TYR A 88 3.29 4.67 5.40
CA TYR A 88 4.10 5.63 4.66
C TYR A 88 3.27 6.85 4.32
N ILE A 89 3.94 7.98 4.25
CA ILE A 89 3.38 9.20 3.69
C ILE A 89 4.10 9.44 2.37
N ILE A 90 3.35 9.44 1.28
CA ILE A 90 3.84 9.73 -0.07
C ILE A 90 3.44 11.17 -0.40
N SER A 91 4.42 11.99 -0.75
CA SER A 91 4.23 13.41 -1.07
C SER A 91 4.65 13.67 -2.52
N ASP A 92 3.83 14.40 -3.25
CA ASP A 92 4.15 14.87 -4.60
C ASP A 92 5.36 15.82 -4.54
N VAL A 93 6.33 15.67 -5.48
CA VAL A 93 7.55 16.48 -5.50
C VAL A 93 7.26 17.94 -5.82
N ASP A 94 6.24 18.21 -6.62
CA ASP A 94 5.86 19.58 -6.98
C ASP A 94 5.06 20.28 -5.86
N HIS A 95 4.50 19.50 -4.91
CA HIS A 95 3.68 19.98 -3.79
C HIS A 95 4.04 19.31 -2.46
N PRO A 96 5.31 19.35 -2.01
CA PRO A 96 5.80 18.51 -0.92
C PRO A 96 5.16 18.82 0.44
N ASP A 97 4.76 20.06 0.67
CA ASP A 97 4.19 20.52 1.94
C ASP A 97 2.67 20.61 1.93
N ASP A 98 2.03 20.46 0.77
CA ASP A 98 0.59 20.58 0.63
C ASP A 98 -0.12 19.27 1.06
N PRO A 99 -0.92 19.29 2.15
CA PRO A 99 -1.61 18.12 2.65
C PRO A 99 -2.62 17.54 1.65
N ASP A 100 -3.13 18.34 0.72
CA ASP A 100 -4.10 17.89 -0.28
C ASP A 100 -3.48 16.96 -1.34
N TYR A 101 -2.15 16.96 -1.46
CA TYR A 101 -1.36 16.10 -2.35
C TYR A 101 -0.65 14.95 -1.62
N LYS A 102 -0.90 14.77 -0.32
CA LYS A 102 -0.33 13.65 0.45
C LYS A 102 -1.21 12.42 0.37
N THR A 103 -0.58 11.28 0.13
CA THR A 103 -1.22 9.98 0.11
C THR A 103 -0.66 9.14 1.25
N HIS A 104 -1.52 8.60 2.10
CA HIS A 104 -1.10 7.61 3.08
C HIS A 104 -1.10 6.23 2.44
N ALA A 105 -0.03 5.48 2.67
CA ALA A 105 0.15 4.13 2.16
C ALA A 105 0.37 3.16 3.31
N GLN A 106 -0.16 1.95 3.17
CA GLN A 106 0.02 0.86 4.15
C GLN A 106 0.39 -0.41 3.42
N ILE A 107 1.38 -1.15 3.96
CA ILE A 107 1.82 -2.43 3.43
C ILE A 107 1.31 -3.56 4.32
N SER A 108 0.78 -4.59 3.65
CA SER A 108 0.42 -5.85 4.27
C SER A 108 0.84 -7.01 3.35
N GLY A 109 1.98 -7.62 3.62
CA GLY A 109 2.57 -8.66 2.79
C GLY A 109 2.89 -8.18 1.37
N GLN A 110 2.20 -8.70 0.37
CA GLN A 110 2.37 -8.34 -1.04
C GLN A 110 1.38 -7.26 -1.52
N LEU A 111 0.63 -6.66 -0.61
CA LEU A 111 -0.36 -5.64 -0.90
C LEU A 111 0.09 -4.27 -0.37
N LEU A 112 0.08 -3.26 -1.23
CA LEU A 112 0.21 -1.85 -0.91
C LEU A 112 -1.15 -1.19 -1.09
N THR A 113 -1.73 -0.69 0.00
CA THR A 113 -2.99 0.04 -0.03
C THR A 113 -2.72 1.52 0.13
N LEU A 114 -3.26 2.32 -0.79
CA LEU A 114 -3.16 3.77 -0.77
C LEU A 114 -4.46 4.40 -0.27
N SER A 115 -4.37 5.48 0.50
CA SER A 115 -5.53 6.35 0.73
C SER A 115 -5.73 7.27 -0.47
N MET A 116 -6.97 7.66 -0.71
CA MET A 116 -7.27 8.67 -1.70
C MET A 116 -6.77 10.04 -1.20
N PRO A 117 -5.95 10.78 -1.98
CA PRO A 117 -5.55 12.14 -1.63
C PRO A 117 -6.78 13.04 -1.43
N PRO A 118 -6.77 13.96 -0.46
CA PRO A 118 -7.92 14.82 -0.18
C PRO A 118 -8.46 15.57 -1.41
N ARG A 119 -7.58 16.08 -2.27
CA ARG A 119 -7.95 16.74 -3.52
C ARG A 119 -8.73 15.82 -4.47
N VAL A 120 -8.31 14.57 -4.63
CA VAL A 120 -9.00 13.59 -5.48
C VAL A 120 -10.36 13.25 -4.87
N LYS A 121 -10.42 13.08 -3.54
CA LYS A 121 -11.67 12.82 -2.81
C LYS A 121 -12.70 13.93 -3.03
N GLN A 122 -12.29 15.20 -2.92
CA GLN A 122 -13.15 16.35 -3.19
C GLN A 122 -13.69 16.36 -4.61
N MET A 123 -12.84 16.05 -5.61
CA MET A 123 -13.27 15.94 -7.02
C MET A 123 -14.34 14.84 -7.21
N VAL A 124 -14.15 13.69 -6.61
CA VAL A 124 -15.09 12.57 -6.68
C VAL A 124 -16.42 12.93 -6.01
N GLU A 125 -16.37 13.50 -4.81
CA GLU A 125 -17.56 13.92 -4.06
C GLU A 125 -18.34 15.02 -4.77
N GLY A 126 -17.69 15.92 -5.50
CA GLY A 126 -18.29 16.97 -6.31
C GLY A 126 -18.86 16.48 -7.64
N SER A 127 -18.62 15.24 -8.05
CA SER A 127 -19.09 14.68 -9.31
C SER A 127 -20.57 14.26 -9.26
N PRO A 128 -21.29 14.31 -10.39
CA PRO A 128 -22.66 13.77 -10.50
C PRO A 128 -22.72 12.30 -10.04
N GLY A 129 -23.83 11.88 -9.44
CA GLY A 129 -23.97 10.57 -8.77
C GLY A 129 -23.59 9.38 -9.63
N PHE A 130 -23.93 9.36 -10.91
CA PHE A 130 -23.55 8.27 -11.82
C PHE A 130 -22.05 8.26 -12.12
N VAL A 131 -21.41 9.45 -12.25
CA VAL A 131 -19.97 9.59 -12.46
C VAL A 131 -19.23 9.15 -11.19
N ARG A 132 -19.71 9.56 -10.02
CA ARG A 132 -19.14 9.16 -8.71
C ARG A 132 -19.07 7.64 -8.58
N LYS A 133 -20.16 6.92 -8.88
CA LYS A 133 -20.18 5.45 -8.80
C LYS A 133 -19.10 4.82 -9.68
N ILE A 134 -18.93 5.31 -10.90
CA ILE A 134 -17.89 4.83 -11.82
C ILE A 134 -16.50 5.12 -11.25
N LEU A 135 -16.26 6.35 -10.77
CA LEU A 135 -14.98 6.76 -10.19
C LEU A 135 -14.62 5.96 -8.94
N ASP A 136 -15.60 5.66 -8.08
CA ASP A 136 -15.38 4.87 -6.87
C ASP A 136 -14.92 3.44 -7.19
N GLU A 137 -15.46 2.81 -8.24
CA GLU A 137 -15.03 1.49 -8.71
C GLU A 137 -13.59 1.53 -9.22
N TYR A 138 -13.24 2.48 -10.08
CA TYR A 138 -11.87 2.64 -10.60
C TYR A 138 -10.85 2.93 -9.50
N LEU A 139 -11.17 3.87 -8.60
CA LEU A 139 -10.27 4.26 -7.54
C LEU A 139 -10.02 3.14 -6.53
N ARG A 140 -11.03 2.31 -6.25
CA ARG A 140 -10.85 1.14 -5.39
C ARG A 140 -9.75 0.23 -5.91
N ASP A 141 -9.76 -0.07 -7.21
CA ASP A 141 -8.75 -0.93 -7.82
C ASP A 141 -7.39 -0.22 -7.88
N MET A 142 -7.37 1.05 -8.28
CA MET A 142 -6.13 1.83 -8.37
C MET A 142 -5.42 2.04 -7.04
N LEU A 143 -6.15 2.04 -5.92
CA LEU A 143 -5.61 2.23 -4.58
C LEU A 143 -5.12 0.93 -3.91
N SER A 144 -5.26 -0.22 -4.58
CA SER A 144 -4.82 -1.53 -4.09
C SER A 144 -3.81 -2.15 -5.06
N LEU A 145 -2.53 -2.06 -4.73
CA LEU A 145 -1.43 -2.47 -5.62
C LEU A 145 -0.77 -3.76 -5.14
N GLN A 146 -0.46 -4.64 -6.07
CA GLN A 146 0.28 -5.88 -5.83
C GLN A 146 1.76 -5.68 -6.09
N ARG A 147 2.61 -6.29 -5.25
CA ARG A 147 4.06 -6.28 -5.46
C ARG A 147 4.40 -7.05 -6.73
N GLN A 148 5.19 -6.41 -7.59
CA GLN A 148 5.72 -7.07 -8.77
C GLN A 148 7.02 -7.78 -8.40
N VAL A 149 7.07 -9.09 -8.61
CA VAL A 149 8.30 -9.86 -8.48
C VAL A 149 9.05 -9.71 -9.80
N THR A 150 10.22 -9.11 -9.75
CA THR A 150 11.12 -9.13 -10.92
C THR A 150 11.69 -10.55 -11.03
N PRO A 151 11.55 -11.22 -12.16
CA PRO A 151 12.10 -12.56 -12.38
C PRO A 151 13.63 -12.56 -12.31
#